data_cfdaf614f096322c7ee8dabb30bbde01
#
_entry.id   cfdaf614f096322c7ee8dabb30bbde01
#
_cell.length_a   1.000
_cell.length_b   1.000
_cell.length_c   1.000
_cell.angle_alpha   90.00
_cell.angle_beta   90.00
_cell.angle_gamma   90.00
#
_symmetry.space_group_name_H-M   'P 1'
#
loop_
_entity.id
_entity.type
_entity.pdbx_description
1 polymer ?
#
loop_
_entity_poly.entity_id
_entity_poly.type
_entity_poly.pdbx_seq_one_letter_code
_entity_poly.pdbx_strand_id
1 'polypeptide(L)'
;MYKVVVVEDEEIARKGIIFTINWEALNCMIAGEAANGEEGAEVIRRLSPDIIVTDLKMPRMDGVEMIQMLRSEGNRAKFIILTAYGDFKYAQSAVKLGVSDYLLKPLKDGDLEQAVTHII
;
A
#
# COMPACT_ATOMS: atom_id res chain seq x y z
N MET A 1 -5.22 4.63 -17.02
CA MET A 1 -5.32 4.83 -15.56
C MET A 1 -4.29 3.99 -14.83
N TYR A 2 -3.75 4.52 -13.77
CA TYR A 2 -2.83 3.76 -12.90
C TYR A 2 -3.63 2.72 -12.11
N LYS A 3 -3.12 1.50 -12.05
CA LYS A 3 -3.75 0.42 -11.30
C LYS A 3 -3.25 0.43 -9.86
N VAL A 4 -4.17 0.40 -8.90
CA VAL A 4 -3.88 0.44 -7.47
C VAL A 4 -4.36 -0.85 -6.82
N VAL A 5 -3.53 -1.40 -5.94
CA VAL A 5 -3.91 -2.52 -5.07
C VAL A 5 -3.81 -2.03 -3.63
N VAL A 6 -4.80 -2.36 -2.82
CA VAL A 6 -4.85 -2.01 -1.40
C VAL A 6 -4.69 -3.29 -0.57
N VAL A 7 -3.71 -3.31 0.31
CA VAL A 7 -3.44 -4.44 1.20
C VAL A 7 -3.63 -3.98 2.64
N GLU A 8 -4.64 -4.48 3.31
CA GLU A 8 -5.00 -4.08 4.68
C GLU A 8 -5.80 -5.23 5.32
N ASP A 9 -5.39 -5.66 6.50
CA ASP A 9 -6.02 -6.82 7.15
C ASP A 9 -7.39 -6.52 7.75
N GLU A 10 -7.65 -5.27 8.15
CA GLU A 10 -8.95 -4.88 8.67
C GLU A 10 -9.90 -4.53 7.53
N GLU A 11 -10.98 -5.30 7.38
CA GLU A 11 -11.90 -5.10 6.28
C GLU A 11 -12.51 -3.70 6.24
N ILE A 12 -12.92 -3.16 7.39
CA ILE A 12 -13.52 -1.83 7.45
C ILE A 12 -12.51 -0.77 6.99
N ALA A 13 -11.27 -0.85 7.47
CA ALA A 13 -10.22 0.09 7.07
C ALA A 13 -9.91 -0.03 5.58
N ARG A 14 -9.84 -1.26 5.07
CA ARG A 14 -9.58 -1.52 3.66
C ARG A 14 -10.67 -0.94 2.77
N LYS A 15 -11.94 -1.23 3.10
CA LYS A 15 -13.07 -0.70 2.35
C LYS A 15 -13.16 0.82 2.45
N GLY A 16 -12.80 1.38 3.61
CA GLY A 16 -12.73 2.83 3.77
C GLY A 16 -11.77 3.47 2.77
N ILE A 17 -10.60 2.91 2.62
CA ILE A 17 -9.61 3.41 1.64
C ILE A 17 -10.16 3.29 0.21
N ILE A 18 -10.76 2.17 -0.11
CA ILE A 18 -11.25 1.90 -1.47
C ILE A 18 -12.42 2.82 -1.83
N PHE A 19 -13.37 3.03 -0.91
CA PHE A 19 -14.64 3.67 -1.23
C PHE A 19 -14.74 5.14 -0.87
N THR A 20 -13.87 5.68 -0.02
CA THR A 20 -13.95 7.10 0.37
C THR A 20 -13.10 8.02 -0.50
N ILE A 21 -12.13 7.46 -1.20
CA ILE A 21 -11.24 8.24 -2.06
C ILE A 21 -11.76 8.19 -3.49
N ASN A 22 -11.79 9.35 -4.15
CA ASN A 22 -12.15 9.42 -5.56
C ASN A 22 -10.92 9.09 -6.41
N TRP A 23 -10.68 7.79 -6.58
CA TRP A 23 -9.52 7.31 -7.33
C TRP A 23 -9.54 7.76 -8.77
N GLU A 24 -10.72 7.83 -9.38
CA GLU A 24 -10.85 8.26 -10.77
C GLU A 24 -10.33 9.69 -10.96
N ALA A 25 -10.59 10.57 -10.00
CA ALA A 25 -10.09 11.94 -10.05
C ALA A 25 -8.56 12.00 -10.00
N LEU A 26 -7.92 10.96 -9.48
CA LEU A 26 -6.45 10.83 -9.44
C LEU A 26 -5.88 10.08 -10.64
N ASN A 27 -6.72 9.80 -11.62
CA ASN A 27 -6.36 8.98 -12.79
C ASN A 27 -5.94 7.57 -12.37
N CYS A 28 -6.62 7.02 -11.35
CA CYS A 28 -6.33 5.70 -10.79
C CYS A 28 -7.58 4.84 -10.77
N MET A 29 -7.38 3.54 -10.70
CA MET A 29 -8.45 2.58 -10.51
C MET A 29 -8.00 1.51 -9.51
N ILE A 30 -8.93 1.07 -8.67
CA ILE A 30 -8.63 -0.05 -7.77
C ILE A 30 -8.72 -1.34 -8.58
N ALA A 31 -7.59 -1.98 -8.77
CA ALA A 31 -7.51 -3.23 -9.54
C ALA A 31 -7.70 -4.46 -8.66
N GLY A 32 -7.38 -4.35 -7.36
CA GLY A 32 -7.53 -5.47 -6.44
C GLY A 32 -7.29 -5.07 -5.01
N GLU A 33 -7.53 -6.01 -4.10
CA GLU A 33 -7.33 -5.81 -2.67
C GLU A 33 -6.91 -7.13 -2.03
N ALA A 34 -6.29 -7.04 -0.86
CA ALA A 34 -5.85 -8.22 -0.13
C ALA A 34 -5.87 -7.95 1.38
N ALA A 35 -5.97 -9.01 2.17
CA ALA A 35 -6.13 -8.93 3.62
C ALA A 35 -4.85 -9.25 4.39
N ASN A 36 -3.77 -9.63 3.73
CA ASN A 36 -2.48 -9.89 4.36
C ASN A 36 -1.38 -9.85 3.30
N GLY A 37 -0.13 -9.89 3.74
CA GLY A 37 1.00 -9.77 2.83
C GLY A 37 1.16 -10.94 1.87
N GLU A 38 0.79 -12.14 2.29
CA GLU A 38 0.86 -13.33 1.45
C GLU A 38 -0.11 -13.24 0.29
N GLU A 39 -1.36 -12.92 0.60
CA GLU A 39 -2.40 -12.69 -0.40
C GLU A 39 -2.07 -11.46 -1.25
N GLY A 40 -1.55 -10.40 -0.61
CA GLY A 40 -1.12 -9.19 -1.31
C GLY A 40 -0.07 -9.46 -2.36
N ALA A 41 0.95 -10.24 -2.03
CA ALA A 41 2.00 -10.58 -2.98
C ALA A 41 1.44 -11.33 -4.19
N GLU A 42 0.52 -12.26 -3.95
CA GLU A 42 -0.12 -13.01 -5.02
C GLU A 42 -0.93 -12.11 -5.95
N VAL A 43 -1.76 -11.23 -5.37
CA VAL A 43 -2.57 -10.29 -6.14
C VAL A 43 -1.68 -9.33 -6.95
N ILE A 44 -0.61 -8.83 -6.33
CA ILE A 44 0.32 -7.90 -6.98
C ILE A 44 1.03 -8.57 -8.16
N ARG A 45 1.49 -9.81 -7.99
CA ARG A 45 2.13 -10.54 -9.09
C ARG A 45 1.16 -10.75 -10.26
N ARG A 46 -0.09 -11.08 -9.96
CA ARG A 46 -1.10 -11.36 -10.98
C ARG A 46 -1.51 -10.11 -11.74
N LEU A 47 -1.69 -9.01 -11.04
CA LEU A 47 -2.27 -7.79 -11.62
C LEU A 47 -1.23 -6.77 -12.10
N SER A 48 0.01 -6.88 -11.64
CA SER A 48 1.08 -5.92 -11.96
C SER A 48 0.64 -4.47 -11.78
N PRO A 49 0.19 -4.08 -10.58
CA PRO A 49 -0.28 -2.72 -10.37
C PRO A 49 0.86 -1.71 -10.40
N ASP A 50 0.51 -0.45 -10.60
CA ASP A 50 1.46 0.65 -10.59
C ASP A 50 1.74 1.15 -9.18
N ILE A 51 0.70 1.14 -8.34
CA ILE A 51 0.74 1.69 -6.99
C ILE A 51 0.16 0.67 -6.02
N ILE A 52 0.82 0.47 -4.89
CA ILE A 52 0.33 -0.39 -3.82
C ILE A 52 0.23 0.44 -2.55
N VAL A 53 -0.96 0.45 -1.95
CA VAL A 53 -1.19 1.04 -0.63
C VAL A 53 -1.28 -0.12 0.35
N THR A 54 -0.36 -0.21 1.28
CA THR A 54 -0.31 -1.37 2.19
C THR A 54 -0.13 -0.93 3.63
N ASP A 55 -0.83 -1.64 4.53
CA ASP A 55 -0.53 -1.56 5.94
C ASP A 55 0.83 -2.22 6.19
N LEU A 56 1.48 -1.83 7.27
CA LEU A 56 2.77 -2.37 7.65
C LEU A 56 2.63 -3.66 8.43
N LYS A 57 1.79 -3.68 9.45
CA LYS A 57 1.61 -4.84 10.33
C LYS A 57 0.36 -5.61 9.96
N MET A 58 0.54 -6.84 9.52
CA MET A 58 -0.53 -7.72 9.10
C MET A 58 -0.18 -9.15 9.50
N PRO A 59 -1.19 -10.03 9.68
CA PRO A 59 -0.92 -11.43 9.97
C PRO A 59 -0.30 -12.14 8.77
N ARG A 60 0.29 -13.27 9.00
CA ARG A 60 0.98 -14.15 8.04
C ARG A 60 2.26 -13.52 7.51
N MET A 61 2.14 -12.60 6.57
CA MET A 61 3.28 -11.86 6.03
C MET A 61 2.96 -10.37 6.17
N ASP A 62 3.83 -9.61 6.81
CA ASP A 62 3.61 -8.18 6.98
C ASP A 62 4.04 -7.39 5.76
N GLY A 63 3.81 -6.07 5.80
CA GLY A 63 4.10 -5.19 4.67
C GLY A 63 5.58 -5.14 4.30
N VAL A 64 6.47 -5.14 5.28
CA VAL A 64 7.92 -5.11 5.01
C VAL A 64 8.36 -6.40 4.31
N GLU A 65 7.94 -7.54 4.84
CA GLU A 65 8.27 -8.83 4.24
C GLU A 65 7.73 -8.95 2.82
N MET A 66 6.50 -8.47 2.61
CA MET A 66 5.88 -8.48 1.29
C MET A 66 6.68 -7.63 0.30
N ILE A 67 7.01 -6.40 0.68
CA ILE A 67 7.78 -5.48 -0.18
C ILE A 67 9.15 -6.06 -0.48
N GLN A 68 9.83 -6.58 0.54
CA GLN A 68 11.15 -7.18 0.37
C GLN A 68 11.13 -8.31 -0.65
N MET A 69 10.16 -9.20 -0.53
CA MET A 69 9.99 -10.31 -1.46
C MET A 69 9.73 -9.83 -2.88
N LEU A 70 8.79 -8.89 -3.04
CA LEU A 70 8.45 -8.37 -4.37
C LEU A 70 9.62 -7.61 -5.00
N ARG A 71 10.37 -6.84 -4.23
CA ARG A 71 11.57 -6.15 -4.72
C ARG A 71 12.61 -7.15 -5.19
N SER A 72 12.80 -8.26 -4.45
CA SER A 72 13.76 -9.30 -4.84
C SER A 72 13.37 -9.98 -6.14
N GLU A 73 12.08 -9.94 -6.50
CA GLU A 73 11.58 -10.49 -7.76
C GLU A 73 11.65 -9.48 -8.91
N GLY A 74 12.18 -8.29 -8.67
CA GLY A 74 12.29 -7.26 -9.68
C GLY A 74 11.07 -6.37 -9.81
N ASN A 75 10.09 -6.47 -8.90
CA ASN A 75 8.91 -5.63 -8.92
C ASN A 75 9.29 -4.19 -8.57
N ARG A 76 8.91 -3.23 -9.42
CA ARG A 76 9.24 -1.82 -9.26
C ARG A 76 8.03 -0.94 -8.98
N ALA A 77 6.92 -1.53 -8.60
CA ALA A 77 5.72 -0.77 -8.26
C ALA A 77 6.02 0.24 -7.14
N LYS A 78 5.24 1.30 -7.09
CA LYS A 78 5.36 2.32 -6.05
C LYS A 78 4.55 1.91 -4.84
N PHE A 79 5.18 1.91 -3.67
CA PHE A 79 4.54 1.51 -2.42
C PHE A 79 4.31 2.73 -1.54
N ILE A 80 3.08 2.87 -1.04
CA ILE A 80 2.73 3.80 0.03
C ILE A 80 2.40 2.96 1.24
N ILE A 81 3.11 3.19 2.35
CA ILE A 81 2.93 2.41 3.57
C ILE A 81 2.06 3.18 4.56
N LEU A 82 1.12 2.48 5.17
CA LEU A 82 0.32 3.00 6.27
C LEU A 82 0.86 2.41 7.56
N THR A 83 1.21 3.26 8.53
CA THR A 83 1.88 2.82 9.75
C THR A 83 1.24 3.46 10.98
N ALA A 84 1.18 2.72 12.08
CA ALA A 84 0.75 3.25 13.36
C ALA A 84 1.92 3.94 14.06
N TYR A 85 1.61 4.85 14.98
CA TYR A 85 2.60 5.65 15.69
C TYR A 85 3.72 4.82 16.32
N GLY A 86 3.38 3.69 16.93
CA GLY A 86 4.36 2.83 17.60
C GLY A 86 5.26 2.04 16.68
N ASP A 87 5.01 2.06 15.38
CA ASP A 87 5.73 1.23 14.40
C ASP A 87 6.74 2.03 13.58
N PHE A 88 7.08 3.23 14.01
CA PHE A 88 7.95 4.13 13.24
C PHE A 88 9.31 3.51 12.92
N LYS A 89 9.95 2.87 13.90
CA LYS A 89 11.26 2.24 13.66
C LYS A 89 11.17 1.11 12.64
N TYR A 90 10.09 0.35 12.68
CA TYR A 90 9.87 -0.72 11.75
C TYR A 90 9.60 -0.18 10.33
N ALA A 91 8.88 0.93 10.24
CA ALA A 91 8.64 1.60 8.96
C ALA A 91 9.95 2.07 8.32
N GLN A 92 10.94 2.46 9.12
CA GLN A 92 12.23 2.87 8.58
C GLN A 92 12.94 1.77 7.80
N SER A 93 12.72 0.49 8.15
CA SER A 93 13.31 -0.60 7.38
C SER A 93 12.69 -0.71 5.98
N ALA A 94 11.46 -0.28 5.82
CA ALA A 94 10.81 -0.25 4.50
C ALA A 94 11.34 0.87 3.62
N VAL A 95 11.77 1.98 4.21
CA VAL A 95 12.36 3.09 3.44
C VAL A 95 13.59 2.61 2.65
N LYS A 96 14.37 1.71 3.22
CA LYS A 96 15.55 1.14 2.55
C LYS A 96 15.17 0.31 1.33
N LEU A 97 13.91 -0.12 1.23
CA LEU A 97 13.42 -0.90 0.10
C LEU A 97 12.86 -0.01 -1.01
N GLY A 98 13.01 1.31 -0.89
CA GLY A 98 12.60 2.23 -1.92
C GLY A 98 11.11 2.50 -1.98
N VAL A 99 10.43 2.52 -0.83
CA VAL A 99 9.01 2.90 -0.81
C VAL A 99 8.87 4.39 -1.14
N SER A 100 7.77 4.74 -1.79
CA SER A 100 7.56 6.11 -2.27
C SER A 100 7.12 7.06 -1.16
N ASP A 101 6.36 6.57 -0.20
CA ASP A 101 5.89 7.39 0.92
C ASP A 101 5.40 6.49 2.05
N TYR A 102 5.27 7.08 3.24
CA TYR A 102 4.62 6.42 4.36
C TYR A 102 3.72 7.44 5.07
N LEU A 103 2.55 6.98 5.52
CA LEU A 103 1.56 7.82 6.15
C LEU A 103 1.21 7.26 7.53
N LEU A 104 1.07 8.15 8.51
CA LEU A 104 0.76 7.76 9.87
C LEU A 104 -0.75 7.61 10.04
N LYS A 105 -1.17 6.53 10.67
CA LYS A 105 -2.58 6.34 11.04
C LYS A 105 -2.89 7.09 12.34
N PRO A 106 -4.10 7.61 12.49
CA PRO A 106 -5.21 7.61 11.55
C PRO A 106 -4.97 8.60 10.40
N LEU A 107 -5.38 8.20 9.21
CA LEU A 107 -5.24 9.06 8.03
C LEU A 107 -6.16 10.27 8.16
N LYS A 108 -5.64 11.43 7.80
CA LYS A 108 -6.42 12.65 7.72
C LYS A 108 -6.95 12.82 6.30
N ASP A 109 -8.01 13.61 6.17
CA ASP A 109 -8.57 13.91 4.86
C ASP A 109 -7.50 14.51 3.95
N GLY A 110 -7.36 13.91 2.78
CA GLY A 110 -6.40 14.38 1.78
C GLY A 110 -5.00 13.78 1.88
N ASP A 111 -4.65 13.10 2.97
CA ASP A 111 -3.30 12.54 3.14
C ASP A 111 -2.94 11.56 2.03
N LEU A 112 -3.82 10.60 1.77
CA LEU A 112 -3.53 9.57 0.79
C LEU A 112 -3.62 10.12 -0.63
N GLU A 113 -4.57 11.01 -0.88
CA GLU A 113 -4.70 11.68 -2.18
C GLU A 113 -3.44 12.47 -2.53
N GLN A 114 -2.88 13.20 -1.56
CA GLN A 114 -1.66 13.95 -1.77
C GLN A 114 -0.47 13.02 -2.04
N ALA A 115 -0.36 11.93 -1.31
CA ALA A 115 0.72 10.96 -1.50
C ALA A 115 0.65 10.35 -2.89
N VAL A 116 -0.54 9.96 -3.34
CA VAL A 116 -0.74 9.38 -4.67
C VAL A 116 -0.39 10.42 -5.75
N THR A 117 -0.89 11.64 -5.61
CA THR A 117 -0.62 12.70 -6.57
C THR A 117 0.87 12.98 -6.68
N HIS A 118 1.59 12.90 -5.57
CA HIS A 118 3.03 13.21 -5.54
C HIS A 118 3.88 12.17 -6.27
N ILE A 119 3.43 10.92 -6.31
CA ILE A 119 4.22 9.85 -6.92
C ILE A 119 3.82 9.53 -8.35
N ILE A 120 2.74 10.10 -8.83
CA ILE A 120 2.33 9.93 -10.23
C ILE A 120 3.14 10.87 -11.18
#